data_ab8554dc1dd1df204add0ea4736c19ce
#
_entry.id   ab8554dc1dd1df204add0ea4736c19ce
#
_cell.length_a   1.000
_cell.length_b   1.000
_cell.length_c   1.000
_cell.angle_alpha   90.00
_cell.angle_beta   90.00
_cell.angle_gamma   90.00
#
_symmetry.space_group_name_H-M   'P 1'
#
loop_
_entity.id
_entity.type
_entity.pdbx_description
1 polymer ?
#
loop_
_entity_poly.entity_id
_entity_poly.type
_entity_poly.pdbx_seq_one_letter_code
_entity_poly.pdbx_strand_id
1 'polypeptide(L)'
;DLFGINRNNLISIISDAPKKVTAFINTLIEISKNYNLSKERFYFAVVRSFQELYDNYFPEIEEKANNYILENNISTKPKSAEFEELLKKQFEYEIKSLDLEQYGASGKLRSLFIPEKKLLLLNALLDEDQKTFILAKEIGFNVLNLNPRPNTYSWLDFTSFEELLNNYYAAYFAGSL
;
A
#
# COMPACT_ATOMS: atom_id res chain seq x y z
N ASP A 1 -5.94 13.00 28.21
CA ASP A 1 -4.55 13.42 27.89
C ASP A 1 -3.56 12.60 28.72
N LEU A 2 -3.30 11.36 28.27
CA LEU A 2 -2.47 10.41 29.07
C LEU A 2 -1.00 10.82 29.15
N PHE A 3 -0.53 11.77 28.31
CA PHE A 3 0.88 12.18 28.25
C PHE A 3 1.09 13.68 28.03
N GLY A 4 0.07 14.54 28.17
CA GLY A 4 0.20 15.99 28.01
C GLY A 4 0.62 16.47 26.59
N ILE A 5 0.58 15.58 25.60
CA ILE A 5 0.94 15.91 24.22
C ILE A 5 -0.30 16.39 23.48
N ASN A 6 -0.30 17.65 23.10
CA ASN A 6 -1.39 18.22 22.30
C ASN A 6 -1.38 17.63 20.89
N ARG A 7 -2.55 17.15 20.42
CA ARG A 7 -2.77 16.57 19.10
C ARG A 7 -2.19 17.44 17.96
N ASN A 8 -2.35 18.76 18.07
CA ASN A 8 -1.85 19.71 17.07
C ASN A 8 -0.31 19.80 17.02
N ASN A 9 0.36 19.64 18.17
CA ASN A 9 1.83 19.61 18.22
C ASN A 9 2.39 18.34 17.58
N LEU A 10 1.69 17.21 17.72
CA LEU A 10 2.06 15.94 17.08
C LEU A 10 1.92 16.04 15.57
N ILE A 11 0.87 16.68 15.08
CA ILE A 11 0.62 16.91 13.63
C ILE A 11 1.73 17.78 13.03
N SER A 12 2.10 18.86 13.69
CA SER A 12 3.17 19.75 13.20
C SER A 12 4.53 19.07 13.15
N ILE A 13 4.83 18.19 14.12
CA ILE A 13 6.08 17.40 14.15
C ILE A 13 6.09 16.37 13.00
N ILE A 14 4.93 15.83 12.65
CA ILE A 14 4.77 14.81 11.59
C ILE A 14 4.85 15.44 10.19
N SER A 15 4.23 16.59 9.98
CA SER A 15 4.19 17.26 8.67
C SER A 15 5.56 17.82 8.24
N ASP A 16 6.39 18.26 9.20
CA ASP A 16 7.63 18.98 8.89
C ASP A 16 8.90 18.12 8.81
N ALA A 17 8.84 16.83 9.16
CA ALA A 17 10.05 16.01 9.18
C ALA A 17 9.80 14.48 9.07
N PRO A 18 9.61 13.92 7.87
CA PRO A 18 9.41 12.47 7.67
C PRO A 18 10.47 11.58 8.36
N LYS A 19 11.74 12.02 8.38
CA LYS A 19 12.83 11.28 9.06
C LYS A 19 12.69 11.24 10.59
N LYS A 20 12.17 12.31 11.20
CA LYS A 20 11.92 12.35 12.65
C LYS A 20 10.73 11.49 13.04
N VAL A 21 9.73 11.39 12.17
CA VAL A 21 8.58 10.49 12.35
C VAL A 21 9.04 9.05 12.35
N THR A 22 9.87 8.65 11.40
CA THR A 22 10.42 7.29 11.35
C THR A 22 11.21 6.98 12.63
N ALA A 23 12.04 7.90 13.12
CA ALA A 23 12.77 7.73 14.37
C ALA A 23 11.84 7.63 15.59
N PHE A 24 10.79 8.45 15.65
CA PHE A 24 9.78 8.40 16.72
C PHE A 24 9.01 7.06 16.70
N ILE A 25 8.58 6.61 15.52
CA ILE A 25 7.91 5.31 15.36
C ILE A 25 8.82 4.16 15.76
N ASN A 26 10.10 4.19 15.38
CA ASN A 26 11.07 3.18 15.81
C ASN A 26 11.23 3.14 17.34
N THR A 27 11.25 4.29 18.00
CA THR A 27 11.26 4.37 19.47
C THR A 27 10.00 3.76 20.07
N LEU A 28 8.82 4.04 19.50
CA LEU A 28 7.56 3.44 19.94
C LEU A 28 7.53 1.92 19.72
N ILE A 29 8.16 1.43 18.63
CA ILE A 29 8.31 -0.01 18.37
C ILE A 29 9.18 -0.66 19.46
N GLU A 30 10.28 -0.02 19.87
CA GLU A 30 11.13 -0.53 20.95
C GLU A 30 10.38 -0.57 22.28
N ILE A 31 9.61 0.46 22.58
CA ILE A 31 8.74 0.47 23.77
C ILE A 31 7.71 -0.66 23.68
N SER A 32 7.05 -0.86 22.53
CA SER A 32 6.04 -1.88 22.35
C SER A 32 6.57 -3.31 22.53
N LYS A 33 7.82 -3.56 22.15
CA LYS A 33 8.50 -4.85 22.40
C LYS A 33 8.59 -5.18 23.89
N ASN A 34 8.79 -4.19 24.73
CA ASN A 34 8.84 -4.37 26.19
C ASN A 34 7.47 -4.72 26.79
N TYR A 35 6.37 -4.49 26.04
CA TYR A 35 5.01 -4.80 26.46
C TYR A 35 4.42 -6.01 25.72
N ASN A 36 5.23 -6.85 25.06
CA ASN A 36 4.79 -8.02 24.28
C ASN A 36 3.74 -7.70 23.18
N LEU A 37 3.73 -6.47 22.68
CA LEU A 37 2.93 -6.13 21.50
C LEU A 37 3.65 -6.64 20.25
N SER A 38 2.96 -7.39 19.41
CA SER A 38 3.56 -7.80 18.14
C SER A 38 3.76 -6.58 17.23
N LYS A 39 4.82 -6.61 16.41
CA LYS A 39 5.17 -5.56 15.45
C LYS A 39 3.98 -5.23 14.54
N GLU A 40 3.26 -6.26 14.11
CA GLU A 40 2.10 -6.14 13.23
C GLU A 40 0.97 -5.36 13.89
N ARG A 41 0.61 -5.71 15.13
CA ARG A 41 -0.44 -5.01 15.89
C ARG A 41 -0.09 -3.54 16.11
N PHE A 42 1.17 -3.27 16.39
CA PHE A 42 1.66 -1.90 16.53
C PHE A 42 1.51 -1.13 15.20
N TYR A 43 1.96 -1.69 14.08
CA TYR A 43 1.87 -1.06 12.77
C TYR A 43 0.42 -0.78 12.36
N PHE A 44 -0.49 -1.71 12.59
CA PHE A 44 -1.91 -1.50 12.32
C PHE A 44 -2.51 -0.38 13.17
N ALA A 45 -2.17 -0.32 14.45
CA ALA A 45 -2.63 0.75 15.32
C ALA A 45 -2.14 2.12 14.83
N VAL A 46 -0.87 2.23 14.41
CA VAL A 46 -0.31 3.49 13.87
C VAL A 46 -0.99 3.89 12.56
N VAL A 47 -1.20 2.96 11.61
CA VAL A 47 -1.91 3.27 10.36
C VAL A 47 -3.34 3.72 10.65
N ARG A 48 -4.04 3.06 11.58
CA ARG A 48 -5.38 3.46 11.96
C ARG A 48 -5.42 4.86 12.57
N SER A 49 -4.49 5.18 13.46
CA SER A 49 -4.38 6.53 14.01
C SER A 49 -4.06 7.56 12.94
N PHE A 50 -3.26 7.18 11.94
CA PHE A 50 -2.95 8.02 10.80
C PHE A 50 -4.21 8.27 9.93
N GLN A 51 -5.00 7.24 9.66
CA GLN A 51 -6.29 7.37 8.96
C GLN A 51 -7.24 8.33 9.70
N GLU A 52 -7.38 8.15 11.02
CA GLU A 52 -8.22 9.01 11.87
C GLU A 52 -7.71 10.47 11.88
N LEU A 53 -6.39 10.68 11.83
CA LEU A 53 -5.78 11.99 11.80
C LEU A 53 -6.15 12.80 10.55
N TYR A 54 -6.27 12.14 9.40
CA TYR A 54 -6.59 12.73 8.11
C TYR A 54 -8.07 12.54 7.73
N ASP A 55 -8.94 12.13 8.66
CA ASP A 55 -10.33 11.79 8.39
C ASP A 55 -10.49 10.78 7.23
N ASN A 56 -9.48 9.94 7.05
CA ASN A 56 -9.36 8.97 5.95
C ASN A 56 -9.50 9.62 4.56
N TYR A 57 -9.07 10.87 4.41
CA TYR A 57 -9.16 11.64 3.16
C TYR A 57 -7.81 12.24 2.79
N PHE A 58 -7.33 11.95 1.57
CA PHE A 58 -6.03 12.37 1.05
C PHE A 58 -6.20 13.11 -0.27
N PRO A 59 -6.40 14.46 -0.22
CA PRO A 59 -6.72 15.25 -1.42
C PRO A 59 -5.71 15.09 -2.55
N GLU A 60 -4.41 15.00 -2.22
CA GLU A 60 -3.35 14.85 -3.22
C GLU A 60 -3.42 13.49 -3.94
N ILE A 61 -3.84 12.44 -3.25
CA ILE A 61 -4.01 11.11 -3.86
C ILE A 61 -5.26 11.10 -4.73
N GLU A 62 -6.36 11.69 -4.24
CA GLU A 62 -7.61 11.85 -5.01
C GLU A 62 -7.38 12.63 -6.31
N GLU A 63 -6.66 13.75 -6.24
CA GLU A 63 -6.32 14.54 -7.42
C GLU A 63 -5.52 13.73 -8.44
N LYS A 64 -4.50 13.01 -7.99
CA LYS A 64 -3.70 12.14 -8.87
C LYS A 64 -4.52 11.00 -9.46
N ALA A 65 -5.42 10.39 -8.69
CA ALA A 65 -6.30 9.34 -9.18
C ALA A 65 -7.27 9.88 -10.25
N ASN A 66 -7.91 11.02 -9.98
CA ASN A 66 -8.80 11.67 -10.93
C ASN A 66 -8.08 12.05 -12.24
N ASN A 67 -6.89 12.63 -12.15
CA ASN A 67 -6.08 12.95 -13.32
C ASN A 67 -5.73 11.68 -14.11
N TYR A 68 -5.34 10.61 -13.43
CA TYR A 68 -5.01 9.34 -14.08
C TYR A 68 -6.23 8.71 -14.79
N ILE A 69 -7.42 8.79 -14.19
CA ILE A 69 -8.69 8.35 -14.81
C ILE A 69 -8.94 9.12 -16.11
N LEU A 70 -8.82 10.44 -16.09
CA LEU A 70 -9.08 11.30 -17.24
C LEU A 70 -8.06 11.07 -18.37
N GLU A 71 -6.78 11.01 -18.04
CA GLU A 71 -5.69 10.82 -19.01
C GLU A 71 -5.76 9.47 -19.73
N ASN A 72 -6.26 8.45 -19.04
CA ASN A 72 -6.31 7.07 -19.55
C ASN A 72 -7.72 6.65 -19.99
N ASN A 73 -8.73 7.52 -19.86
CA ASN A 73 -10.12 7.20 -20.16
C ASN A 73 -10.63 5.94 -19.45
N ILE A 74 -10.27 5.80 -18.17
CA ILE A 74 -10.66 4.61 -17.38
C ILE A 74 -12.18 4.56 -17.27
N SER A 75 -12.73 3.39 -17.50
CA SER A 75 -14.18 3.15 -17.45
C SER A 75 -14.73 3.31 -16.01
N THR A 76 -16.01 3.64 -15.87
CA THR A 76 -16.68 3.76 -14.56
C THR A 76 -16.78 2.44 -13.78
N LYS A 77 -16.54 1.32 -14.46
CA LYS A 77 -16.47 -0.02 -13.88
C LYS A 77 -15.30 -0.76 -14.53
N PRO A 78 -14.07 -0.39 -14.17
CA PRO A 78 -12.90 -0.97 -14.79
C PRO A 78 -12.78 -2.45 -14.47
N LYS A 79 -12.27 -3.22 -15.44
CA LYS A 79 -11.96 -4.63 -15.26
C LYS A 79 -10.46 -4.85 -15.20
N SER A 80 -10.06 -6.00 -14.70
CA SER A 80 -8.67 -6.38 -14.58
C SER A 80 -7.88 -6.23 -15.89
N ALA A 81 -8.49 -6.58 -17.03
CA ALA A 81 -7.87 -6.47 -18.35
C ALA A 81 -7.45 -5.03 -18.73
N GLU A 82 -8.26 -4.03 -18.34
CA GLU A 82 -7.96 -2.61 -18.59
C GLU A 82 -6.70 -2.17 -17.83
N PHE A 83 -6.61 -2.49 -16.54
CA PHE A 83 -5.45 -2.17 -15.73
C PHE A 83 -4.21 -2.99 -16.09
N GLU A 84 -4.39 -4.23 -16.52
CA GLU A 84 -3.31 -5.06 -17.03
C GLU A 84 -2.67 -4.45 -18.29
N GLU A 85 -3.48 -3.93 -19.22
CA GLU A 85 -2.99 -3.24 -20.42
C GLU A 85 -2.23 -1.96 -20.05
N LEU A 86 -2.76 -1.14 -19.14
CA LEU A 86 -2.09 0.07 -18.67
C LEU A 86 -0.73 -0.23 -18.01
N LEU A 87 -0.67 -1.25 -17.14
CA LEU A 87 0.59 -1.66 -16.51
C LEU A 87 1.63 -2.13 -17.52
N LYS A 88 1.23 -2.91 -18.52
CA LYS A 88 2.12 -3.36 -19.59
C LYS A 88 2.62 -2.21 -20.45
N LYS A 89 1.71 -1.31 -20.84
CA LYS A 89 2.01 -0.24 -21.79
C LYS A 89 2.80 0.92 -21.17
N GLN A 90 2.47 1.33 -19.95
CA GLN A 90 3.07 2.52 -19.34
C GLN A 90 4.26 2.19 -18.42
N PHE A 91 4.21 1.05 -17.75
CA PHE A 91 5.20 0.68 -16.73
C PHE A 91 6.03 -0.55 -17.09
N GLU A 92 5.78 -1.13 -18.28
CA GLU A 92 6.53 -2.27 -18.82
C GLU A 92 6.43 -3.54 -17.96
N TYR A 93 5.28 -3.74 -17.31
CA TYR A 93 5.06 -4.94 -16.49
C TYR A 93 4.89 -6.19 -17.35
N GLU A 94 5.54 -7.26 -16.94
CA GLU A 94 5.17 -8.62 -17.33
C GLU A 94 4.21 -9.16 -16.27
N ILE A 95 3.01 -9.64 -16.67
CA ILE A 95 1.99 -10.13 -15.76
C ILE A 95 1.67 -11.58 -16.08
N LYS A 96 1.79 -12.45 -15.08
CA LYS A 96 1.51 -13.88 -15.19
C LYS A 96 0.56 -14.35 -14.10
N SER A 97 -0.40 -15.20 -14.47
CA SER A 97 -1.28 -15.88 -13.54
C SER A 97 -0.74 -17.28 -13.26
N LEU A 98 -0.48 -17.60 -12.00
CA LEU A 98 0.08 -18.87 -11.55
C LEU A 98 -0.67 -19.37 -10.32
N ASP A 99 -0.70 -20.69 -10.16
CA ASP A 99 -1.10 -21.29 -8.89
C ASP A 99 0.06 -21.13 -7.88
N LEU A 100 -0.01 -20.07 -7.06
CA LEU A 100 1.05 -19.75 -6.12
C LEU A 100 1.16 -20.76 -4.97
N GLU A 101 0.16 -21.60 -4.73
CA GLU A 101 0.21 -22.67 -3.72
C GLU A 101 1.24 -23.73 -4.08
N GLN A 102 1.41 -24.03 -5.36
CA GLN A 102 2.40 -25.00 -5.85
C GLN A 102 3.85 -24.57 -5.59
N TYR A 103 4.08 -23.29 -5.32
CA TYR A 103 5.41 -22.75 -5.00
C TYR A 103 5.66 -22.62 -3.49
N GLY A 104 4.87 -23.30 -2.65
CA GLY A 104 5.06 -23.29 -1.20
C GLY A 104 4.63 -21.99 -0.52
N ALA A 105 4.02 -21.08 -1.25
CA ALA A 105 3.39 -19.91 -0.68
C ALA A 105 2.10 -20.39 0.03
N SER A 106 1.94 -20.07 1.32
CA SER A 106 0.68 -20.35 2.00
C SER A 106 -0.48 -19.75 1.20
N GLY A 107 -1.63 -20.44 1.07
CA GLY A 107 -2.79 -20.05 0.26
C GLY A 107 -3.38 -18.66 0.51
N LYS A 108 -2.66 -17.82 1.24
CA LYS A 108 -2.94 -16.41 1.49
C LYS A 108 -2.21 -15.45 0.55
N LEU A 109 -1.24 -15.93 -0.24
CA LEU A 109 -0.51 -15.07 -1.16
C LEU A 109 -1.38 -14.76 -2.38
N ARG A 110 -1.71 -13.48 -2.55
CA ARG A 110 -2.54 -13.01 -3.67
C ARG A 110 -1.70 -12.62 -4.87
N SER A 111 -0.55 -12.01 -4.65
CA SER A 111 0.38 -11.62 -5.70
C SER A 111 1.80 -11.49 -5.19
N LEU A 112 2.76 -11.56 -6.11
CA LEU A 112 4.18 -11.36 -5.86
C LEU A 112 4.73 -10.46 -6.98
N PHE A 113 5.35 -9.35 -6.61
CA PHE A 113 6.07 -8.49 -7.53
C PHE A 113 7.58 -8.71 -7.44
N ILE A 114 8.22 -8.88 -8.58
CA ILE A 114 9.67 -9.05 -8.72
C ILE A 114 10.21 -7.81 -9.43
N PRO A 115 10.75 -6.82 -8.68
CA PRO A 115 11.11 -5.51 -9.21
C PRO A 115 12.13 -5.56 -10.34
N GLU A 116 13.16 -6.41 -10.22
CA GLU A 116 14.26 -6.52 -11.18
C GLU A 116 13.81 -6.96 -12.58
N LYS A 117 12.66 -7.64 -12.63
CA LYS A 117 12.06 -8.15 -13.88
C LYS A 117 10.80 -7.41 -14.26
N LYS A 118 10.34 -6.44 -13.44
CA LYS A 118 9.00 -5.85 -13.54
C LYS A 118 7.90 -6.92 -13.70
N LEU A 119 8.09 -8.08 -13.06
CA LEU A 119 7.21 -9.23 -13.17
C LEU A 119 6.23 -9.28 -12.00
N LEU A 120 4.94 -9.23 -12.32
CA LEU A 120 3.85 -9.40 -11.38
C LEU A 120 3.23 -10.80 -11.55
N LEU A 121 3.34 -11.60 -10.52
CA LEU A 121 2.69 -12.90 -10.44
C LEU A 121 1.36 -12.74 -9.68
N LEU A 122 0.25 -13.11 -10.30
CA LEU A 122 -1.08 -13.12 -9.69
C LEU A 122 -1.48 -14.55 -9.35
N ASN A 123 -2.12 -14.75 -8.21
CA ASN A 123 -2.70 -16.05 -7.89
C ASN A 123 -3.85 -16.35 -8.85
N ALA A 124 -3.82 -17.51 -9.49
CA ALA A 124 -4.84 -17.96 -10.43
C ALA A 124 -6.24 -18.11 -9.81
N LEU A 125 -6.30 -18.28 -8.48
CA LEU A 125 -7.56 -18.44 -7.72
C LEU A 125 -8.27 -17.12 -7.41
N LEU A 126 -7.68 -15.97 -7.76
CA LEU A 126 -8.31 -14.67 -7.53
C LEU A 126 -9.55 -14.50 -8.43
N ASP A 127 -10.62 -13.96 -7.85
CA ASP A 127 -11.74 -13.47 -8.62
C ASP A 127 -11.43 -12.16 -9.37
N GLU A 128 -12.35 -11.72 -10.21
CA GLU A 128 -12.17 -10.54 -11.06
C GLU A 128 -11.97 -9.26 -10.24
N ASP A 129 -12.74 -9.06 -9.17
CA ASP A 129 -12.65 -7.86 -8.33
C ASP A 129 -11.32 -7.81 -7.58
N GLN A 130 -10.86 -8.96 -7.09
CA GLN A 130 -9.56 -9.07 -6.43
C GLN A 130 -8.40 -8.78 -7.39
N LYS A 131 -8.46 -9.30 -8.62
CA LYS A 131 -7.47 -9.00 -9.67
C LYS A 131 -7.47 -7.53 -10.02
N THR A 132 -8.64 -6.96 -10.26
CA THR A 132 -8.82 -5.54 -10.58
C THR A 132 -8.21 -4.67 -9.51
N PHE A 133 -8.52 -4.93 -8.23
CA PHE A 133 -7.96 -4.16 -7.11
C PHE A 133 -6.43 -4.27 -7.00
N ILE A 134 -5.86 -5.46 -7.17
CA ILE A 134 -4.41 -5.66 -7.12
C ILE A 134 -3.71 -4.89 -8.25
N LEU A 135 -4.23 -4.96 -9.47
CA LEU A 135 -3.67 -4.25 -10.62
C LEU A 135 -3.79 -2.73 -10.47
N ALA A 136 -4.94 -2.23 -10.01
CA ALA A 136 -5.13 -0.82 -9.69
C ALA A 136 -4.13 -0.33 -8.63
N LYS A 137 -3.86 -1.16 -7.63
CA LYS A 137 -2.89 -0.86 -6.59
C LYS A 137 -1.45 -0.84 -7.11
N GLU A 138 -1.10 -1.71 -8.06
CA GLU A 138 0.18 -1.66 -8.76
C GLU A 138 0.34 -0.34 -9.54
N ILE A 139 -0.72 0.15 -10.19
CA ILE A 139 -0.75 1.47 -10.79
C ILE A 139 -0.49 2.54 -9.73
N GLY A 140 -1.15 2.46 -8.58
CA GLY A 140 -0.95 3.39 -7.47
C GLY A 140 0.50 3.47 -6.99
N PHE A 141 1.21 2.35 -6.86
CA PHE A 141 2.64 2.36 -6.52
C PHE A 141 3.49 3.14 -7.53
N ASN A 142 3.18 3.02 -8.82
CA ASN A 142 3.93 3.70 -9.87
C ASN A 142 3.54 5.17 -9.98
N VAL A 143 2.25 5.50 -10.04
CA VAL A 143 1.76 6.88 -10.20
C VAL A 143 2.14 7.77 -9.01
N LEU A 144 2.08 7.21 -7.81
CA LEU A 144 2.47 7.92 -6.59
C LEU A 144 3.98 7.85 -6.31
N ASN A 145 4.74 7.08 -7.10
CA ASN A 145 6.18 6.85 -6.91
C ASN A 145 6.53 6.37 -5.49
N LEU A 146 5.81 5.36 -5.00
CA LEU A 146 5.95 4.87 -3.63
C LEU A 146 7.07 3.84 -3.52
N ASN A 147 8.08 4.17 -2.72
CA ASN A 147 9.22 3.30 -2.43
C ASN A 147 9.75 3.61 -1.01
N PRO A 148 10.03 2.60 -0.14
CA PRO A 148 9.94 1.16 -0.40
C PRO A 148 8.52 0.65 -0.51
N ARG A 149 8.35 -0.50 -1.16
CA ARG A 149 7.05 -1.18 -1.31
C ARG A 149 7.18 -2.66 -0.98
N PRO A 150 6.13 -3.30 -0.43
CA PRO A 150 6.16 -4.73 -0.20
C PRO A 150 6.18 -5.49 -1.54
N ASN A 151 6.97 -6.55 -1.61
CA ASN A 151 7.02 -7.42 -2.78
C ASN A 151 5.89 -8.46 -2.78
N THR A 152 5.34 -8.75 -1.61
CA THR A 152 4.26 -9.73 -1.44
C THR A 152 3.03 -9.08 -0.80
N TYR A 153 1.85 -9.52 -1.21
CA TYR A 153 0.59 -9.17 -0.54
C TYR A 153 0.20 -10.26 0.46
N SER A 154 1.07 -10.50 1.43
CA SER A 154 0.72 -11.16 2.66
C SER A 154 0.61 -10.11 3.76
N TRP A 155 -0.48 -10.12 4.53
CA TRP A 155 -0.77 -9.14 5.57
C TRP A 155 0.27 -9.14 6.73
N LEU A 156 1.29 -9.98 6.67
CA LEU A 156 2.14 -10.29 7.81
C LEU A 156 3.63 -9.96 7.63
N ASP A 157 4.09 -9.48 6.46
CA ASP A 157 5.52 -9.40 6.15
C ASP A 157 6.01 -7.99 5.76
N PHE A 158 5.53 -6.95 6.44
CA PHE A 158 6.12 -5.62 6.27
C PHE A 158 7.44 -5.52 7.02
N THR A 159 8.51 -5.16 6.31
CA THR A 159 9.84 -5.00 6.90
C THR A 159 9.97 -3.67 7.62
N SER A 160 9.21 -2.65 7.17
CA SER A 160 9.20 -1.29 7.75
C SER A 160 7.80 -0.70 7.83
N PHE A 161 7.64 0.33 8.68
CA PHE A 161 6.40 1.11 8.71
C PHE A 161 6.15 1.86 7.40
N GLU A 162 7.22 2.31 6.73
CA GLU A 162 7.12 3.01 5.45
C GLU A 162 6.55 2.12 4.34
N GLU A 163 6.95 0.85 4.28
CA GLU A 163 6.33 -0.12 3.37
C GLU A 163 4.83 -0.27 3.63
N LEU A 164 4.42 -0.35 4.90
CA LEU A 164 3.01 -0.45 5.26
C LEU A 164 2.24 0.81 4.86
N LEU A 165 2.79 2.01 5.12
CA LEU A 165 2.18 3.27 4.77
C LEU A 165 2.05 3.42 3.24
N ASN A 166 3.10 3.10 2.50
CA ASN A 166 3.09 3.12 1.04
C ASN A 166 2.08 2.12 0.47
N ASN A 167 1.99 0.94 1.08
CA ASN A 167 0.99 -0.06 0.73
C ASN A 167 -0.44 0.46 0.98
N TYR A 168 -0.65 1.20 2.05
CA TYR A 168 -1.93 1.84 2.35
C TYR A 168 -2.27 2.94 1.31
N TYR A 169 -1.33 3.82 0.98
CA TYR A 169 -1.53 4.86 -0.03
C TYR A 169 -1.86 4.29 -1.42
N ALA A 170 -1.14 3.24 -1.82
CA ALA A 170 -1.42 2.55 -3.07
C ALA A 170 -2.81 1.89 -3.07
N ALA A 171 -3.25 1.33 -1.92
CA ALA A 171 -4.58 0.76 -1.76
C ALA A 171 -5.68 1.85 -1.76
N TYR A 172 -5.42 3.01 -1.17
CA TYR A 172 -6.31 4.15 -1.21
C TYR A 172 -6.48 4.66 -2.65
N PHE A 173 -5.39 4.85 -3.37
CA PHE A 173 -5.40 5.22 -4.79
C PHE A 173 -6.23 4.22 -5.62
N ALA A 174 -6.03 2.92 -5.41
CA ALA A 174 -6.79 1.87 -6.10
C ALA A 174 -8.31 1.94 -5.83
N GLY A 175 -8.69 2.36 -4.62
CA GLY A 175 -10.09 2.58 -4.27
C GLY A 175 -10.70 3.84 -4.89
N SER A 176 -9.86 4.76 -5.37
CA SER A 176 -10.28 6.01 -6.03
C SER A 176 -10.36 5.87 -7.56
N LEU A 177 -9.82 4.77 -8.14
CA LEU A 177 -9.96 4.42 -9.56
C LEU A 177 -11.29 3.69 -9.83
#